data_60531444381750ed4601a079a73bac79
#
_entry.id   60531444381750ed4601a079a73bac79
#
_cell.length_a   1.000
_cell.length_b   1.000
_cell.length_c   1.000
_cell.angle_alpha   90.00
_cell.angle_beta   90.00
_cell.angle_gamma   90.00
#
_symmetry.space_group_name_H-M   'P 1'
#
loop_
_entity.id
_entity.type
_entity.pdbx_description
1 polymer ?
#
loop_
_entity_poly.entity_id
_entity_poly.type
_entity_poly.pdbx_seq_one_letter_code
_entity_poly.pdbx_strand_id
1 'polypeptide(L)'
;MEEEIDLFAELESKPLPGTDAVRRVMNLYYIIDTSGSMKGDRIESINQVMPEIVQLVAGISNSNNDTAEIKVNTLCFSTGTSWMYSAPVPANDFKWINCQAGGVT
;
A
#
# COMPACT_ATOMS: atom_id res chain seq x y z
N MET A 1 -4.03 -8.64 18.35
CA MET A 1 -5.15 -7.92 17.74
C MET A 1 -5.45 -6.65 18.45
N GLU A 2 -5.83 -6.77 19.69
CA GLU A 2 -6.10 -5.56 20.44
C GLU A 2 -4.89 -4.68 20.58
N GLU A 3 -3.71 -5.30 20.67
CA GLU A 3 -2.49 -4.50 20.77
C GLU A 3 -2.27 -3.65 19.56
N GLU A 4 -2.57 -4.20 18.38
CA GLU A 4 -2.42 -3.43 17.15
C GLU A 4 -3.38 -2.26 17.14
N ILE A 5 -4.62 -2.50 17.58
CA ILE A 5 -5.60 -1.44 17.61
C ILE A 5 -5.21 -0.37 18.60
N ASP A 6 -4.73 -0.79 19.77
CA ASP A 6 -4.32 0.16 20.79
C ASP A 6 -3.15 1.00 20.31
N LEU A 7 -2.19 0.36 19.65
CA LEU A 7 -1.04 1.09 19.14
C LEU A 7 -1.46 2.13 18.11
N PHE A 8 -2.36 1.74 17.22
CA PHE A 8 -2.84 2.65 16.20
C PHE A 8 -3.59 3.83 16.84
N ALA A 9 -4.41 3.54 17.82
CA ALA A 9 -5.16 4.60 18.50
C ALA A 9 -4.21 5.55 19.21
N GLU A 10 -3.15 5.03 19.80
CA GLU A 10 -2.19 5.92 20.44
C GLU A 10 -1.53 6.84 19.44
N LEU A 11 -1.19 6.31 18.28
CA LEU A 11 -0.58 7.15 17.26
C LEU A 11 -1.50 8.26 16.83
N GLU A 12 -2.80 7.95 16.74
CA GLU A 12 -3.76 8.98 16.35
C GLU A 12 -4.03 9.98 17.44
N SER A 13 -4.05 9.53 18.68
CA SER A 13 -4.53 10.36 19.77
C SER A 13 -3.44 11.18 20.43
N LYS A 14 -2.21 11.07 19.96
CA LYS A 14 -1.10 11.77 20.62
C LYS A 14 -0.35 12.65 19.64
N PRO A 15 -0.97 13.73 19.20
CA PRO A 15 -0.24 14.69 18.38
C PRO A 15 0.87 15.33 19.21
N LEU A 16 1.89 15.78 18.53
CA LEU A 16 2.98 16.44 19.22
C LEU A 16 2.48 17.74 19.82
N PRO A 17 2.91 18.03 21.06
CA PRO A 17 2.50 19.29 21.69
C PRO A 17 2.97 20.48 20.87
N GLY A 18 2.12 21.45 20.74
CA GLY A 18 2.46 22.67 20.03
C GLY A 18 2.38 22.59 18.54
N THR A 19 2.00 21.44 18.01
CA THR A 19 1.80 21.30 16.57
C THR A 19 0.33 21.08 16.31
N ASP A 20 -0.23 21.89 15.45
CA ASP A 20 -1.63 21.77 15.08
C ASP A 20 -1.73 20.93 13.82
N ALA A 21 -2.64 19.97 13.85
CA ALA A 21 -3.05 19.29 12.63
C ALA A 21 -1.90 18.67 11.86
N VAL A 22 -0.89 18.19 12.54
CA VAL A 22 0.15 17.43 11.85
C VAL A 22 -0.41 16.09 11.50
N ARG A 23 -0.55 15.83 10.21
CA ARG A 23 -1.04 14.54 9.75
C ARG A 23 0.08 13.54 9.78
N ARG A 24 -0.23 12.35 10.24
CA ARG A 24 0.72 11.25 10.19
C ARG A 24 0.72 10.64 8.82
N VAL A 25 1.85 10.12 8.41
CA VAL A 25 1.97 9.44 7.14
C VAL A 25 2.20 7.97 7.42
N MET A 26 1.33 7.13 6.86
CA MET A 26 1.47 5.69 6.96
C MET A 26 1.81 5.17 5.57
N ASN A 27 2.95 4.49 5.48
CA ASN A 27 3.35 3.89 4.21
C ASN A 27 2.91 2.45 4.19
N LEU A 28 2.15 2.11 3.16
CA LEU A 28 1.64 0.75 2.96
C LEU A 28 2.30 0.17 1.73
N TYR A 29 2.83 -1.03 1.85
CA TYR A 29 3.51 -1.67 0.74
C TYR A 29 2.83 -2.99 0.41
N TYR A 30 2.47 -3.14 -0.86
CA TYR A 30 2.07 -4.44 -1.38
C TYR A 30 3.32 -5.16 -1.84
N ILE A 31 3.46 -6.42 -1.47
CA ILE A 31 4.63 -7.21 -1.84
C ILE A 31 4.14 -8.36 -2.69
N ILE A 32 4.54 -8.37 -3.95
CA ILE A 32 3.98 -9.26 -4.95
C ILE A 32 5.07 -10.18 -5.50
N ASP A 33 4.80 -11.48 -5.47
CA ASP A 33 5.68 -12.48 -6.06
C ASP A 33 5.41 -12.49 -7.58
N THR A 34 6.44 -12.14 -8.35
CA THR A 34 6.34 -12.15 -9.80
C THR A 34 7.29 -13.16 -10.42
N SER A 35 7.64 -14.21 -9.68
CA SER A 35 8.48 -15.26 -10.22
C SER A 35 7.77 -16.02 -11.34
N GLY A 36 8.53 -16.87 -12.04
CA GLY A 36 7.97 -17.59 -13.15
C GLY A 36 6.80 -18.50 -12.79
N SER A 37 6.78 -18.99 -11.55
CA SER A 37 5.69 -19.85 -11.10
C SER A 37 4.37 -19.10 -10.98
N MET A 38 4.39 -17.79 -11.06
CA MET A 38 3.18 -16.97 -10.98
C MET A 38 2.55 -16.73 -12.34
N LYS A 39 3.18 -17.18 -13.42
CA LYS A 39 2.64 -16.97 -14.74
C LYS A 39 1.25 -17.59 -14.87
N GLY A 40 0.44 -17.00 -15.73
CA GLY A 40 -0.89 -17.50 -16.02
C GLY A 40 -1.90 -17.04 -14.98
N ASP A 41 -2.68 -17.98 -14.49
CA ASP A 41 -3.84 -17.65 -13.67
C ASP A 41 -3.46 -16.92 -12.40
N ARG A 42 -2.31 -17.22 -11.81
CA ARG A 42 -1.94 -16.63 -10.55
C ARG A 42 -1.71 -15.13 -10.68
N ILE A 43 -0.88 -14.74 -11.64
CA ILE A 43 -0.61 -13.31 -11.78
C ILE A 43 -1.84 -12.58 -12.31
N GLU A 44 -2.64 -13.25 -13.15
CA GLU A 44 -3.86 -12.63 -13.62
C GLU A 44 -4.83 -12.38 -12.49
N SER A 45 -4.94 -13.33 -11.57
CA SER A 45 -5.81 -13.15 -10.41
C SER A 45 -5.37 -11.95 -9.58
N ILE A 46 -4.06 -11.80 -9.38
CA ILE A 46 -3.55 -10.67 -8.64
C ILE A 46 -3.91 -9.36 -9.34
N ASN A 47 -3.73 -9.32 -10.65
CA ASN A 47 -4.03 -8.11 -11.41
C ASN A 47 -5.51 -7.79 -11.44
N GLN A 48 -6.36 -8.78 -11.23
CA GLN A 48 -7.80 -8.55 -11.15
C GLN A 48 -8.23 -8.07 -9.78
N VAL A 49 -7.62 -8.61 -8.74
CA VAL A 49 -8.04 -8.32 -7.36
C VAL A 49 -7.45 -7.02 -6.86
N MET A 50 -6.20 -6.74 -7.21
CA MET A 50 -5.50 -5.62 -6.62
C MET A 50 -6.15 -4.26 -6.88
N PRO A 51 -6.72 -3.99 -8.07
CA PRO A 51 -7.40 -2.70 -8.23
C PRO A 51 -8.53 -2.49 -7.23
N GLU A 52 -9.23 -3.56 -6.85
CA GLU A 52 -10.27 -3.45 -5.85
C GLU A 52 -9.70 -3.14 -4.48
N ILE A 53 -8.60 -3.80 -4.15
CA ILE A 53 -7.93 -3.55 -2.86
C ILE A 53 -7.42 -2.12 -2.82
N VAL A 54 -6.87 -1.65 -3.93
CA VAL A 54 -6.38 -0.28 -4.01
C VAL A 54 -7.51 0.71 -3.74
N GLN A 55 -8.70 0.45 -4.28
CA GLN A 55 -9.83 1.33 -4.03
C GLN A 55 -10.28 1.29 -2.57
N LEU A 56 -10.25 0.11 -1.97
CA LEU A 56 -10.60 0.01 -0.56
C LEU A 56 -9.64 0.81 0.31
N VAL A 57 -8.36 0.73 0.01
CA VAL A 57 -7.36 1.47 0.77
C VAL A 57 -7.55 2.98 0.57
N ALA A 58 -7.86 3.39 -0.66
CA ALA A 58 -8.13 4.80 -0.92
C ALA A 58 -9.34 5.27 -0.10
N GLY A 59 -10.36 4.44 0.00
CA GLY A 59 -11.53 4.77 0.81
C GLY A 59 -11.19 4.93 2.27
N ILE A 60 -10.36 4.04 2.78
CA ILE A 60 -9.93 4.15 4.17
C ILE A 60 -9.12 5.42 4.37
N SER A 61 -8.24 5.74 3.43
CA SER A 61 -7.45 6.95 3.51
C SER A 61 -8.34 8.19 3.54
N ASN A 62 -9.38 8.20 2.71
CA ASN A 62 -10.29 9.34 2.69
C ASN A 62 -11.05 9.48 4.01
N SER A 63 -11.44 8.35 4.59
CA SER A 63 -12.18 8.39 5.85
C SER A 63 -11.33 8.93 6.98
N ASN A 64 -10.02 8.76 6.91
CA ASN A 64 -9.11 9.17 7.97
C ASN A 64 -8.27 10.36 7.53
N ASN A 65 -8.77 11.15 6.62
CA ASN A 65 -8.00 12.20 5.99
C ASN A 65 -7.45 13.22 6.98
N ASP A 66 -8.18 13.47 8.07
CA ASP A 66 -7.76 14.47 9.02
C ASP A 66 -6.66 14.00 9.96
N THR A 67 -6.55 12.69 10.16
CA THR A 67 -5.63 12.15 11.14
C THR A 67 -4.42 11.47 10.53
N ALA A 68 -4.56 10.94 9.32
CA ALA A 68 -3.47 10.19 8.72
C ALA A 68 -3.58 10.24 7.22
N GLU A 69 -2.43 10.22 6.59
CA GLU A 69 -2.34 10.08 5.16
C GLU A 69 -1.71 8.73 4.85
N ILE A 70 -2.31 7.98 3.95
CA ILE A 70 -1.78 6.68 3.57
C ILE A 70 -1.11 6.83 2.20
N LYS A 71 0.14 6.44 2.15
CA LYS A 71 0.89 6.38 0.90
C LYS A 71 1.20 4.93 0.59
N VAL A 72 1.17 4.60 -0.68
CA VAL A 72 1.18 3.21 -1.13
C VAL A 72 2.24 3.02 -2.20
N ASN A 73 2.89 1.89 -2.16
CA ASN A 73 3.75 1.45 -3.24
C ASN A 73 3.67 -0.07 -3.31
N THR A 74 4.22 -0.61 -4.37
CA THR A 74 4.22 -2.05 -4.57
C THR A 74 5.64 -2.49 -4.90
N LEU A 75 6.09 -3.53 -4.21
CA LEU A 75 7.36 -4.16 -4.47
C LEU A 75 7.11 -5.50 -5.14
N CYS A 76 7.62 -5.64 -6.34
CA CYS A 76 7.55 -6.89 -7.07
C CYS A 76 8.88 -7.61 -6.95
N PHE A 77 8.83 -8.90 -6.69
CA PHE A 77 10.07 -9.63 -6.53
C PHE A 77 10.04 -10.94 -7.32
N SER A 78 11.20 -11.30 -7.82
CA SER A 78 11.41 -12.58 -8.47
C SER A 78 12.89 -12.93 -8.22
N THR A 79 13.72 -12.90 -9.25
CA THR A 79 15.16 -13.02 -9.02
C THR A 79 15.74 -11.74 -8.47
N GLY A 80 15.07 -10.62 -8.71
CA GLY A 80 15.43 -9.34 -8.12
C GLY A 80 14.18 -8.66 -7.64
N THR A 81 14.30 -7.39 -7.34
CA THR A 81 13.17 -6.61 -6.86
C THR A 81 12.98 -5.38 -7.74
N SER A 82 11.74 -4.95 -7.84
CA SER A 82 11.47 -3.71 -8.55
C SER A 82 10.26 -3.05 -7.93
N TRP A 83 10.32 -1.74 -7.83
CA TRP A 83 9.23 -0.94 -7.30
C TRP A 83 8.31 -0.54 -8.43
N MET A 84 7.00 -0.57 -8.15
CA MET A 84 6.03 -0.12 -9.13
C MET A 84 6.15 1.38 -9.36
N TYR A 85 6.41 2.13 -8.31
CA TYR A 85 6.65 3.58 -8.38
C TYR A 85 7.97 3.87 -7.69
N SER A 86 8.58 4.97 -8.07
CA SER A 86 9.88 5.35 -7.51
C SER A 86 9.78 5.77 -6.05
N ALA A 87 8.59 6.14 -5.61
CA ALA A 87 8.35 6.53 -4.23
C ALA A 87 6.90 6.25 -3.90
N PRO A 88 6.56 6.09 -2.62
CA PRO A 88 5.16 5.90 -2.25
C PRO A 88 4.28 7.04 -2.73
N VAL A 89 3.08 6.70 -3.14
CA VAL A 89 2.12 7.59 -3.75
C VAL A 89 0.91 7.70 -2.83
N PRO A 90 0.32 8.88 -2.67
CA PRO A 90 -0.90 8.97 -1.87
C PRO A 90 -1.94 7.97 -2.35
N ALA A 91 -2.65 7.38 -1.41
CA ALA A 91 -3.56 6.27 -1.73
C ALA A 91 -4.58 6.67 -2.78
N ASN A 92 -5.02 7.93 -2.77
CA ASN A 92 -6.02 8.39 -3.74
C ASN A 92 -5.45 8.48 -5.15
N ASP A 93 -4.14 8.66 -5.26
CA ASP A 93 -3.49 8.81 -6.55
C ASP A 93 -2.86 7.53 -7.04
N PHE A 94 -2.81 6.52 -6.19
CA PHE A 94 -2.17 5.26 -6.55
C PHE A 94 -3.02 4.51 -7.56
N LYS A 95 -2.41 4.08 -8.64
CA LYS A 95 -3.06 3.28 -9.66
C LYS A 95 -2.29 2.00 -9.82
N TRP A 96 -3.02 0.91 -9.86
CA TRP A 96 -2.41 -0.40 -10.03
C TRP A 96 -1.89 -0.52 -11.45
N ILE A 97 -0.64 -0.95 -11.55
CA ILE A 97 -0.03 -1.27 -12.83
C ILE A 97 0.08 -2.78 -12.88
N ASN A 98 -0.48 -3.37 -13.93
CA ASN A 98 -0.49 -4.82 -14.02
C ASN A 98 0.91 -5.38 -13.93
N CYS A 99 1.07 -6.36 -13.07
CA CYS A 99 2.33 -7.05 -12.89
C CYS A 99 2.47 -8.15 -13.92
N GLN A 100 3.70 -8.42 -14.30
CA GLN A 100 4.00 -9.51 -15.21
C GLN A 100 4.90 -10.49 -14.50
N ALA A 101 4.57 -11.76 -14.62
CA ALA A 101 5.37 -12.81 -14.02
C ALA A 101 6.41 -13.28 -15.03
N GLY A 102 7.45 -13.92 -14.53
CA GLY A 102 8.48 -14.44 -15.40
C GLY A 102 9.88 -14.05 -14.99
N GLY A 103 10.00 -13.30 -13.92
CA GLY A 103 11.30 -12.98 -13.38
C GLY A 103 12.08 -11.95 -14.16
N VAL A 104 11.45 -11.26 -15.05
CA VAL A 104 12.10 -10.22 -15.82
C VAL A 104 11.85 -8.89 -15.15
N THR A 105 12.87 -8.21 -14.87
CA THR A 105 12.73 -6.91 -14.23
C THR A 105 13.56 -5.87 -14.94
#